data_02f19aee914d40c02d48a62f3e445129
#
_entry.id   02f19aee914d40c02d48a62f3e445129
#
_cell.length_a   1.000
_cell.length_b   1.000
_cell.length_c   1.000
_cell.angle_alpha   90.00
_cell.angle_beta   90.00
_cell.angle_gamma   90.00
#
_symmetry.space_group_name_H-M   'P 1'
#
loop_
_entity.id
_entity.type
_entity.pdbx_description
1 polymer ?
#
loop_
_entity_poly.entity_id
_entity_poly.type
_entity_poly.pdbx_seq_one_letter_code
_entity_poly.pdbx_strand_id
1 'polypeptide(L)'
;MAQDGKLVLICQERIPIREAIWEMPSGQIDVVAGIGDPGYPTETIEQIALRELREEAGYELAKDGELIPLGHYFSSPGFTDERGYFFLARPVVPCPDYVRDESEYILDCRAFAISEIRRMIAENEIRDGNTLGICARLAARGFISMESR
;
A
#
# COMPACT_ATOMS: atom_id res chain seq x y z
N MET A 1 7.22 4.46 3.31
CA MET A 1 8.64 4.69 2.86
C MET A 1 9.53 4.54 4.08
N ALA A 2 10.50 3.64 4.01
CA ALA A 2 11.46 3.41 5.10
C ALA A 2 12.43 4.61 5.29
N GLN A 3 13.18 4.59 6.41
CA GLN A 3 14.09 5.69 6.76
C GLN A 3 15.18 5.95 5.70
N ASP A 4 15.60 4.91 4.97
CA ASP A 4 16.58 5.00 3.89
C ASP A 4 15.98 5.39 2.52
N GLY A 5 14.71 5.80 2.49
CA GLY A 5 13.99 6.23 1.30
C GLY A 5 13.45 5.11 0.40
N LYS A 6 13.60 3.85 0.81
CA LYS A 6 13.03 2.71 0.09
C LYS A 6 11.52 2.62 0.25
N LEU A 7 10.84 2.07 -0.76
CA LEU A 7 9.42 1.72 -0.68
C LEU A 7 9.24 0.26 -0.27
N VAL A 8 8.36 0.04 0.68
CA VAL A 8 7.99 -1.30 1.14
C VAL A 8 6.90 -1.85 0.24
N LEU A 9 7.12 -3.03 -0.33
CA LEU A 9 6.16 -3.79 -1.12
C LEU A 9 5.96 -5.17 -0.49
N ILE A 10 4.78 -5.72 -0.70
CA ILE A 10 4.44 -7.10 -0.40
C ILE A 10 4.35 -7.91 -1.69
N CYS A 11 4.67 -9.20 -1.63
CA CYS A 11 4.39 -10.16 -2.69
C CYS A 11 3.20 -10.99 -2.25
N GLN A 12 2.03 -10.78 -2.87
CA GLN A 12 0.79 -11.42 -2.48
C GLN A 12 0.26 -12.33 -3.58
N GLU A 13 -0.21 -13.51 -3.21
CA GLU A 13 -0.90 -14.40 -4.12
C GLU A 13 -2.34 -13.91 -4.36
N ARG A 14 -2.70 -13.69 -5.62
CA ARG A 14 -4.02 -13.24 -6.04
C ARG A 14 -4.76 -14.35 -6.77
N ILE A 15 -5.73 -14.96 -6.08
CA ILE A 15 -6.51 -16.09 -6.60
C ILE A 15 -7.13 -15.83 -7.97
N PRO A 16 -7.75 -14.66 -8.25
CA PRO A 16 -8.39 -14.42 -9.55
C PRO A 16 -7.45 -14.52 -10.75
N ILE A 17 -6.18 -14.12 -10.58
CA ILE A 17 -5.18 -14.16 -11.64
C ILE A 17 -4.24 -15.38 -11.52
N ARG A 18 -4.31 -16.10 -10.40
CA ARG A 18 -3.49 -17.29 -10.08
C ARG A 18 -1.99 -17.02 -10.13
N GLU A 19 -1.58 -15.84 -9.70
CA GLU A 19 -0.18 -15.40 -9.65
C GLU A 19 0.10 -14.65 -8.36
N ALA A 20 1.35 -14.70 -7.91
CA ALA A 20 1.87 -13.82 -6.89
C ALA A 20 2.49 -12.58 -7.55
N ILE A 21 2.10 -11.39 -7.10
CA ILE A 21 2.56 -10.13 -7.66
C ILE A 21 3.04 -9.18 -6.56
N TRP A 22 3.95 -8.28 -6.92
CA TRP A 22 4.42 -7.22 -6.03
C TRP A 22 3.45 -6.06 -6.01
N GLU A 23 2.98 -5.71 -4.80
CA GLU A 23 1.99 -4.67 -4.54
C GLU A 23 2.41 -3.77 -3.37
N MET A 24 1.89 -2.55 -3.33
CA MET A 24 1.90 -1.75 -2.10
C MET A 24 0.93 -2.37 -1.10
N PRO A 25 1.23 -2.36 0.22
CA PRO A 25 0.28 -2.78 1.24
C PRO A 25 -1.05 -2.05 1.10
N SER A 26 -2.16 -2.77 1.17
CA SER A 26 -3.50 -2.22 0.95
C SER A 26 -4.56 -3.06 1.64
N GLY A 27 -5.55 -2.43 2.25
CA GLY A 27 -6.68 -3.11 2.86
C GLY A 27 -8.02 -2.57 2.38
N GLN A 28 -9.08 -3.29 2.71
CA GLN A 28 -10.44 -2.91 2.40
C GLN A 28 -11.01 -2.01 3.50
N ILE A 29 -11.80 -1.04 3.07
CA ILE A 29 -12.65 -0.26 3.96
C ILE A 29 -13.96 -1.05 4.06
N ASP A 30 -14.10 -1.83 5.13
CA ASP A 30 -15.33 -2.58 5.39
C ASP A 30 -16.46 -1.60 5.76
N VAL A 31 -17.19 -1.16 4.76
CA VAL A 31 -18.44 -0.42 4.95
C VAL A 31 -19.53 -1.45 5.24
N VAL A 32 -19.65 -1.88 6.48
CA VAL A 32 -20.81 -2.64 6.93
C VAL A 32 -22.03 -1.72 6.98
N ALA A 33 -23.11 -2.17 6.40
CA ALA A 33 -24.32 -1.45 6.10
C ALA A 33 -24.90 -0.61 7.27
N GLY A 34 -25.16 0.66 7.01
CA GLY A 34 -26.07 1.52 7.77
C GLY A 34 -25.38 2.53 8.70
N ILE A 35 -25.51 3.81 8.37
CA ILE A 35 -25.16 4.92 9.28
C ILE A 35 -26.00 4.77 10.55
N GLY A 36 -25.34 4.50 11.69
CA GLY A 36 -25.98 4.37 12.99
C GLY A 36 -26.11 2.95 13.54
N ASP A 37 -25.56 1.93 12.85
CA ASP A 37 -25.49 0.57 13.36
C ASP A 37 -24.37 0.45 14.40
N PRO A 38 -24.59 -0.16 15.59
CA PRO A 38 -23.54 -0.36 16.60
C PRO A 38 -22.36 -1.25 16.15
N GLY A 39 -22.40 -1.84 14.95
CA GLY A 39 -21.32 -2.60 14.31
C GLY A 39 -20.51 -1.83 13.26
N TYR A 40 -20.69 -0.51 13.13
CA TYR A 40 -19.92 0.29 12.17
C TYR A 40 -18.44 0.37 12.59
N PRO A 41 -17.47 0.22 11.67
CA PRO A 41 -16.08 0.40 12.02
C PRO A 41 -15.86 1.81 12.57
N THR A 42 -15.33 1.87 13.77
CA THR A 42 -14.98 3.15 14.44
C THR A 42 -13.66 3.72 13.93
N GLU A 43 -13.02 3.02 12.98
CA GLU A 43 -11.73 3.43 12.41
C GLU A 43 -11.89 4.44 11.28
N THR A 44 -11.03 5.45 11.28
CA THR A 44 -10.89 6.35 10.12
C THR A 44 -10.12 5.66 8.99
N ILE A 45 -10.20 6.20 7.77
CA ILE A 45 -9.45 5.67 6.61
C ILE A 45 -7.94 5.67 6.90
N GLU A 46 -7.44 6.67 7.61
CA GLU A 46 -6.05 6.78 8.04
C GLU A 46 -5.65 5.68 9.03
N GLN A 47 -6.54 5.37 9.98
CA GLN A 47 -6.31 4.28 10.94
C GLN A 47 -6.29 2.92 10.25
N ILE A 48 -7.20 2.69 9.32
CA ILE A 48 -7.21 1.49 8.48
C ILE A 48 -5.89 1.37 7.71
N ALA A 49 -5.44 2.44 7.04
CA ALA A 49 -4.20 2.41 6.28
C ALA A 49 -2.97 2.05 7.14
N LEU A 50 -2.91 2.54 8.39
CA LEU A 50 -1.83 2.20 9.32
C LEU A 50 -1.95 0.78 9.87
N ARG A 51 -3.17 0.30 10.12
CA ARG A 51 -3.41 -1.07 10.55
C ARG A 51 -2.98 -2.06 9.47
N GLU A 52 -3.40 -1.85 8.22
CA GLU A 52 -3.03 -2.70 7.08
C GLU A 52 -1.52 -2.70 6.82
N LEU A 53 -0.86 -1.55 6.92
CA LEU A 53 0.60 -1.47 6.82
C LEU A 53 1.28 -2.39 7.86
N ARG A 54 0.73 -2.45 9.07
CA ARG A 54 1.26 -3.32 10.13
C ARG A 54 0.94 -4.78 9.87
N GLU A 55 -0.31 -5.11 9.54
CA GLU A 55 -0.81 -6.47 9.36
C GLU A 55 -0.19 -7.14 8.13
N GLU A 56 -0.12 -6.47 7.01
CA GLU A 56 0.41 -7.01 5.75
C GLU A 56 1.94 -6.93 5.65
N ALA A 57 2.52 -5.81 6.01
CA ALA A 57 3.94 -5.54 5.78
C ALA A 57 4.83 -5.65 7.03
N GLY A 58 4.26 -5.65 8.23
CA GLY A 58 5.04 -5.65 9.47
C GLY A 58 5.80 -4.35 9.72
N TYR A 59 5.27 -3.22 9.23
CA TYR A 59 5.85 -1.89 9.44
C TYR A 59 4.90 -0.96 10.16
N GLU A 60 5.45 -0.03 10.89
CA GLU A 60 4.72 1.04 11.58
C GLU A 60 5.40 2.39 11.37
N LEU A 61 4.68 3.49 11.63
CA LEU A 61 5.30 4.81 11.62
C LEU A 61 6.39 4.89 12.69
N ALA A 62 7.55 5.44 12.33
CA ALA A 62 8.54 5.83 13.31
C ALA A 62 7.96 6.90 14.27
N LYS A 63 8.62 7.13 15.41
CA LYS A 63 8.14 8.08 16.42
C LYS A 63 7.88 9.50 15.88
N ASP A 64 8.64 9.90 14.88
CA ASP A 64 8.54 11.19 14.17
C ASP A 64 7.94 11.02 12.76
N GLY A 65 7.33 9.87 12.50
CA GLY A 65 6.71 9.56 11.21
C GLY A 65 5.38 10.26 10.99
N GLU A 66 5.05 10.46 9.73
CA GLU A 66 3.82 11.10 9.28
C GLU A 66 3.08 10.24 8.26
N LEU A 67 1.74 10.32 8.26
CA LEU A 67 0.88 9.76 7.24
C LEU A 67 0.35 10.89 6.34
N ILE A 68 0.81 10.94 5.09
CA ILE A 68 0.47 12.00 4.15
C ILE A 68 -0.62 11.51 3.20
N PRO A 69 -1.80 12.14 3.17
CA PRO A 69 -2.83 11.79 2.20
C PRO A 69 -2.39 12.21 0.79
N LEU A 70 -2.49 11.29 -0.15
CA LEU A 70 -2.16 11.51 -1.55
C LEU A 70 -3.40 11.65 -2.44
N GLY A 71 -4.60 11.58 -1.85
CA GLY A 71 -5.88 11.67 -2.55
C GLY A 71 -6.46 10.30 -2.89
N HIS A 72 -7.56 10.32 -3.64
CA HIS A 72 -8.28 9.11 -4.03
C HIS A 72 -8.12 8.81 -5.52
N TYR A 73 -8.55 7.61 -5.91
CA TYR A 73 -8.62 7.16 -7.30
C TYR A 73 -9.84 6.24 -7.48
N PHE A 74 -10.20 5.98 -8.71
CA PHE A 74 -11.15 4.93 -9.07
C PHE A 74 -10.39 3.80 -9.74
N SER A 75 -10.60 2.57 -9.29
CA SER A 75 -9.88 1.39 -9.81
C SER A 75 -10.27 1.07 -11.25
N SER A 76 -11.56 1.11 -11.56
CA SER A 76 -12.09 0.83 -12.90
C SER A 76 -13.44 1.54 -13.12
N PRO A 77 -13.45 2.88 -13.36
CA PRO A 77 -14.66 3.70 -13.35
C PRO A 77 -15.67 3.40 -14.48
N GLY A 78 -15.28 2.61 -15.47
CA GLY A 78 -16.19 2.09 -16.49
C GLY A 78 -16.95 0.83 -16.09
N PHE A 79 -16.58 0.23 -14.96
CA PHE A 79 -17.08 -1.07 -14.52
C PHE A 79 -17.57 -1.07 -13.08
N THR A 80 -16.95 -0.32 -12.18
CA THR A 80 -17.28 -0.25 -10.75
C THR A 80 -17.13 1.18 -10.23
N ASP A 81 -17.84 1.50 -9.15
CA ASP A 81 -17.69 2.73 -8.39
C ASP A 81 -16.65 2.64 -7.27
N GLU A 82 -15.86 1.56 -7.25
CA GLU A 82 -14.81 1.33 -6.27
C GLU A 82 -13.84 2.52 -6.20
N ARG A 83 -13.70 3.04 -4.99
CA ARG A 83 -12.82 4.16 -4.69
C ARG A 83 -11.74 3.73 -3.71
N GLY A 84 -10.50 3.95 -4.09
CA GLY A 84 -9.35 3.77 -3.20
C GLY A 84 -8.75 5.09 -2.75
N TYR A 85 -8.02 5.06 -1.63
CA TYR A 85 -7.32 6.20 -1.07
C TYR A 85 -5.83 5.90 -0.95
N PHE A 86 -5.00 6.81 -1.45
CA PHE A 86 -3.56 6.69 -1.36
C PHE A 86 -3.00 7.48 -0.20
N PHE A 87 -2.08 6.86 0.54
CA PHE A 87 -1.32 7.47 1.62
C PHE A 87 0.17 7.19 1.46
N LEU A 88 1.00 8.13 1.91
CA LEU A 88 2.42 7.92 2.12
C LEU A 88 2.71 7.92 3.62
N ALA A 89 3.04 6.76 4.17
CA ALA A 89 3.56 6.63 5.53
C ALA A 89 5.09 6.77 5.50
N ARG A 90 5.68 7.73 6.23
CA ARG A 90 7.12 7.98 6.26
C ARG A 90 7.60 8.75 7.50
N PRO A 91 8.82 8.47 8.02
CA PRO A 91 9.47 7.19 7.81
C PRO A 91 8.74 6.07 8.52
N VAL A 92 8.87 4.86 7.99
CA VAL A 92 8.36 3.65 8.64
C VAL A 92 9.51 2.76 9.11
N VAL A 93 9.27 2.00 10.17
CA VAL A 93 10.21 1.06 10.78
C VAL A 93 9.55 -0.31 10.92
N PRO A 94 10.33 -1.42 10.92
CA PRO A 94 9.78 -2.73 11.21
C PRO A 94 9.15 -2.79 12.61
N CYS A 95 7.99 -3.45 12.72
CA CYS A 95 7.36 -3.73 14.01
C CYS A 95 8.13 -4.83 14.75
N PRO A 96 8.59 -4.61 15.98
CA PRO A 96 9.38 -5.62 16.72
C PRO A 96 8.58 -6.87 17.05
N ASP A 97 7.28 -6.75 17.27
CA ASP A 97 6.37 -7.82 17.68
C ASP A 97 5.47 -8.32 16.53
N TYR A 98 5.93 -8.11 15.28
CA TYR A 98 5.14 -8.50 14.12
C TYR A 98 5.08 -10.01 13.96
N VAL A 99 3.85 -10.52 13.86
CA VAL A 99 3.57 -11.90 13.45
C VAL A 99 2.69 -11.81 12.22
N ARG A 100 3.17 -12.38 11.11
CA ARG A 100 2.42 -12.40 9.84
C ARG A 100 1.15 -13.22 9.98
N ASP A 101 0.05 -12.69 9.49
CA ASP A 101 -1.20 -13.46 9.33
C ASP A 101 -1.06 -14.37 8.10
N GLU A 102 -1.09 -15.69 8.34
CA GLU A 102 -0.98 -16.68 7.27
C GLU A 102 -2.24 -16.73 6.37
N SER A 103 -3.35 -16.13 6.80
CA SER A 103 -4.60 -16.09 6.03
C SER A 103 -4.58 -15.13 4.84
N GLU A 104 -3.65 -14.17 4.81
CA GLU A 104 -3.58 -13.14 3.76
C GLU A 104 -2.77 -13.54 2.52
N TYR A 105 -2.19 -14.74 2.49
CA TYR A 105 -1.41 -15.24 1.35
C TYR A 105 -0.26 -14.32 0.91
N ILE A 106 0.35 -13.60 1.87
CA ILE A 106 1.52 -12.75 1.62
C ILE A 106 2.77 -13.64 1.70
N LEU A 107 3.44 -13.81 0.57
CA LEU A 107 4.60 -14.69 0.44
C LEU A 107 5.90 -14.02 0.87
N ASP A 108 6.01 -12.70 0.65
CA ASP A 108 7.22 -11.93 0.93
C ASP A 108 6.89 -10.46 1.20
N CYS A 109 7.79 -9.77 1.90
CA CYS A 109 7.73 -8.33 2.11
C CYS A 109 9.14 -7.76 2.08
N ARG A 110 9.39 -6.74 1.23
CA ARG A 110 10.71 -6.13 1.07
C ARG A 110 10.64 -4.63 0.89
N ALA A 111 11.73 -3.96 1.30
CA ALA A 111 11.97 -2.56 1.00
C ALA A 111 12.88 -2.44 -0.23
N PHE A 112 12.39 -1.83 -1.30
CA PHE A 112 13.07 -1.66 -2.59
C PHE A 112 13.54 -0.23 -2.77
N ALA A 113 14.75 -0.05 -3.31
CA ALA A 113 15.21 1.26 -3.76
C ALA A 113 14.33 1.79 -4.90
N ILE A 114 14.21 3.11 -5.02
CA ILE A 114 13.39 3.71 -6.09
C ILE A 114 13.87 3.31 -7.49
N SER A 115 15.19 3.13 -7.67
CA SER A 115 15.76 2.62 -8.92
C SER A 115 15.32 1.19 -9.25
N GLU A 116 15.15 0.34 -8.24
CA GLU A 116 14.62 -1.02 -8.40
C GLU A 116 13.15 -1.00 -8.76
N ILE A 117 12.34 -0.20 -8.04
CA ILE A 117 10.92 0.00 -8.36
C ILE A 117 10.75 0.46 -9.81
N ARG A 118 11.54 1.44 -10.24
CA ARG A 118 11.51 1.92 -11.62
C ARG A 118 11.82 0.83 -12.62
N ARG A 119 12.87 0.01 -12.38
CA ARG A 119 13.21 -1.13 -13.24
C ARG A 119 12.06 -2.14 -13.26
N MET A 120 11.53 -2.51 -12.09
CA MET A 120 10.44 -3.48 -11.97
C MET A 120 9.17 -3.02 -12.72
N ILE A 121 8.88 -1.72 -12.73
CA ILE A 121 7.78 -1.14 -13.51
C ILE A 121 8.10 -1.24 -15.02
N ALA A 122 9.31 -0.83 -15.42
CA ALA A 122 9.74 -0.83 -16.83
C ALA A 122 9.78 -2.24 -17.45
N GLU A 123 10.12 -3.25 -16.63
CA GLU A 123 10.23 -4.65 -17.04
C GLU A 123 8.95 -5.45 -16.81
N ASN A 124 7.85 -4.79 -16.43
CA ASN A 124 6.54 -5.40 -16.16
C ASN A 124 6.54 -6.44 -15.04
N GLU A 125 7.43 -6.30 -14.05
CA GLU A 125 7.42 -7.09 -12.82
C GLU A 125 6.37 -6.57 -11.83
N ILE A 126 6.20 -5.23 -11.72
CA ILE A 126 5.09 -4.60 -11.01
C ILE A 126 3.94 -4.41 -12.01
N ARG A 127 2.83 -5.11 -11.77
CA ARG A 127 1.67 -5.17 -12.67
C ARG A 127 0.37 -4.75 -12.02
N ASP A 128 0.37 -4.57 -10.69
CA ASP A 128 -0.80 -4.09 -9.97
C ASP A 128 -1.09 -2.62 -10.31
N GLY A 129 -2.32 -2.33 -10.74
CA GLY A 129 -2.73 -1.01 -11.17
C GLY A 129 -2.71 0.03 -10.06
N ASN A 130 -3.03 -0.36 -8.83
CA ASN A 130 -3.00 0.54 -7.67
C ASN A 130 -1.57 0.92 -7.32
N THR A 131 -0.64 -0.04 -7.36
CA THR A 131 0.79 0.18 -7.13
C THR A 131 1.39 1.08 -8.22
N LEU A 132 1.06 0.87 -9.48
CA LEU A 132 1.47 1.76 -10.57
C LEU A 132 0.91 3.17 -10.37
N GLY A 133 -0.36 3.29 -9.96
CA GLY A 133 -1.05 4.55 -9.70
C GLY A 133 -0.43 5.34 -8.55
N ILE A 134 -0.11 4.70 -7.42
CA ILE A 134 0.53 5.39 -6.29
C ILE A 134 1.97 5.80 -6.64
N CYS A 135 2.73 4.98 -7.37
CA CYS A 135 4.06 5.34 -7.84
C CYS A 135 4.04 6.59 -8.74
N ALA A 136 3.09 6.66 -9.67
CA ALA A 136 2.91 7.84 -10.52
C ALA A 136 2.58 9.09 -9.69
N ARG A 137 1.73 8.97 -8.66
CA ARG A 137 1.35 10.08 -7.79
C ARG A 137 2.49 10.54 -6.88
N LEU A 138 3.27 9.61 -6.34
CA LEU A 138 4.47 9.91 -5.56
C LEU A 138 5.49 10.68 -6.40
N ALA A 139 5.72 10.25 -7.65
CA ALA A 139 6.60 10.95 -8.59
C ALA A 139 6.09 12.35 -8.94
N ALA A 140 4.81 12.49 -9.27
CA ALA A 140 4.19 13.78 -9.61
C ALA A 140 4.22 14.78 -8.44
N ARG A 141 4.21 14.30 -7.20
CA ARG A 141 4.33 15.12 -5.99
C ARG A 141 5.77 15.33 -5.50
N GLY A 142 6.76 14.79 -6.22
CA GLY A 142 8.19 14.97 -5.90
C GLY A 142 8.69 14.16 -4.70
N PHE A 143 7.92 13.16 -4.24
CA PHE A 143 8.36 12.28 -3.15
C PHE A 143 9.39 11.23 -3.62
N ILE A 144 9.33 10.85 -4.90
CA ILE A 144 10.29 9.95 -5.54
C ILE A 144 10.67 10.50 -6.92
N SER A 145 11.83 10.07 -7.44
CA SER A 145 12.24 10.36 -8.83
C SER A 145 12.20 9.09 -9.67
N MET A 146 11.46 9.14 -10.78
CA MET A 146 11.42 8.08 -11.81
C MET A 146 12.36 8.35 -12.97
N GLU A 147 13.18 9.40 -12.91
CA GLU A 147 14.13 9.72 -13.96
C GLU A 147 15.36 8.79 -13.93
N SER A 148 15.87 8.46 -15.13
CA SER A 148 17.18 7.82 -15.27
C SER A 148 18.27 8.86 -14.99
N ARG A 149 19.09 8.64 -14.01
CA ARG A 149 20.35 9.38 -13.89
C ARG A 149 21.35 8.83 -14.88
#